data_387d0b462e764f094c55818305adb7a7
#
_entry.id   387d0b462e764f094c55818305adb7a7
#
_cell.length_a   1.000
_cell.length_b   1.000
_cell.length_c   1.000
_cell.angle_alpha   90.00
_cell.angle_beta   90.00
_cell.angle_gamma   90.00
#
_symmetry.space_group_name_H-M   'P 1'
#
loop_
_entity.id
_entity.type
_entity.pdbx_description
1 polymer ?
#
loop_
_entity_poly.entity_id
_entity_poly.type
_entity_poly.pdbx_seq_one_letter_code
_entity_poly.pdbx_strand_id
1 'polypeptide(L)'
;MRVLLINSVCGIRSTGRICTDIANALSAEGHEVKIAYGRETVPEKYQKYAVKIGNGTDQKLHGVLTRVFDKHGFGSKKVTADFLEWAEKYDPDILWLHNIHGYYINIEMLFKWIKTRPDMQVKWTLHDCWAFTGHCSHFAFAKCNKWKEHCESCPQKGMYPTSLLKDNSYDNFERKKAAFTGVRNMTLITPSKWLGDLVSESFLGEYPVEVKYNTIDTSVFKPTPSDFRKKYGLEDKKIILGVASAWSERKGLYDFIKLSSMLDENYTIVLVGLTEKQLEELPEGIMGIRRTNSVQELAEIYTAADVFFNPTYEDNYPTTNLEAQACNTPCVTYRTGGSVESVPAENVIEQGELEAFIALLSSELSVNEIFGGGK
;
A
#
# COMPACT_ATOMS: atom_id res chain seq x y z
N MET A 1 23.67 -2.85 -16.24
CA MET A 1 23.42 -1.57 -15.56
C MET A 1 23.35 -1.81 -14.06
N ARG A 2 23.71 -0.80 -13.27
CA ARG A 2 23.56 -0.79 -11.82
C ARG A 2 22.24 -0.10 -11.48
N VAL A 3 21.36 -0.81 -10.76
CA VAL A 3 20.03 -0.32 -10.36
C VAL A 3 19.96 -0.23 -8.86
N LEU A 4 19.60 0.95 -8.35
CA LEU A 4 19.39 1.20 -6.93
C LEU A 4 17.90 1.46 -6.67
N LEU A 5 17.24 0.54 -5.95
CA LEU A 5 15.91 0.78 -5.41
C LEU A 5 16.00 1.39 -4.02
N ILE A 6 15.11 2.31 -3.68
CA ILE A 6 14.98 2.86 -2.32
C ILE A 6 13.55 2.66 -1.83
N ASN A 7 13.38 1.94 -0.72
CA ASN A 7 12.08 1.72 -0.09
C ASN A 7 12.21 1.67 1.44
N SER A 8 11.12 1.86 2.16
CA SER A 8 11.12 1.79 3.62
C SER A 8 11.46 0.39 4.17
N VAL A 9 11.11 -0.67 3.47
CA VAL A 9 11.31 -2.09 3.84
C VAL A 9 11.81 -2.90 2.63
N CYS A 10 12.42 -4.06 2.87
CA CYS A 10 12.93 -4.93 1.82
C CYS A 10 12.42 -6.37 2.02
N GLY A 11 11.69 -6.91 1.03
CA GLY A 11 11.21 -8.29 0.97
C GLY A 11 10.05 -8.64 1.90
N ILE A 12 9.53 -7.67 2.64
CA ILE A 12 8.38 -7.82 3.54
C ILE A 12 7.34 -6.74 3.26
N ARG A 13 6.11 -6.98 3.70
CA ARG A 13 4.94 -6.12 3.37
C ARG A 13 4.75 -5.97 1.86
N SER A 14 3.69 -5.30 1.44
CA SER A 14 3.34 -5.11 0.02
C SER A 14 4.49 -4.45 -0.77
N THR A 15 4.88 -3.22 -0.39
CA THR A 15 5.89 -2.46 -1.14
C THR A 15 7.29 -3.09 -1.12
N GLY A 16 7.66 -3.77 -0.01
CA GLY A 16 8.94 -4.47 0.06
C GLY A 16 8.99 -5.71 -0.82
N ARG A 17 7.86 -6.41 -1.00
CA ARG A 17 7.74 -7.53 -1.97
C ARG A 17 7.84 -7.01 -3.40
N ILE A 18 7.11 -5.94 -3.73
CA ILE A 18 7.22 -5.30 -5.06
C ILE A 18 8.69 -4.96 -5.39
N CYS A 19 9.43 -4.39 -4.45
CA CYS A 19 10.86 -4.08 -4.67
C CYS A 19 11.69 -5.33 -4.93
N THR A 20 11.45 -6.42 -4.19
CA THR A 20 12.20 -7.68 -4.41
C THR A 20 11.82 -8.40 -5.69
N ASP A 21 10.58 -8.29 -6.13
CA ASP A 21 10.12 -8.86 -7.39
C ASP A 21 10.75 -8.11 -8.57
N ILE A 22 10.79 -6.78 -8.52
CA ILE A 22 11.55 -5.96 -9.48
C ILE A 22 13.03 -6.33 -9.46
N ALA A 23 13.63 -6.47 -8.28
CA ALA A 23 15.04 -6.80 -8.16
C ALA A 23 15.36 -8.19 -8.72
N ASN A 24 14.49 -9.18 -8.50
CA ASN A 24 14.64 -10.52 -9.07
C ASN A 24 14.56 -10.50 -10.60
N ALA A 25 13.57 -9.79 -11.17
CA ALA A 25 13.40 -9.67 -12.62
C ALA A 25 14.61 -8.99 -13.27
N LEU A 26 15.04 -7.84 -12.77
CA LEU A 26 16.20 -7.12 -13.28
C LEU A 26 17.52 -7.93 -13.12
N SER A 27 17.66 -8.66 -12.02
CA SER A 27 18.82 -9.50 -11.79
C SER A 27 18.87 -10.70 -12.77
N ALA A 28 17.70 -11.25 -13.13
CA ALA A 28 17.59 -12.30 -14.15
C ALA A 28 17.96 -11.77 -15.56
N GLU A 29 17.76 -10.49 -15.82
CA GLU A 29 18.18 -9.78 -17.03
C GLU A 29 19.68 -9.40 -17.01
N GLY A 30 20.42 -9.76 -15.96
CA GLY A 30 21.87 -9.51 -15.84
C GLY A 30 22.21 -8.11 -15.29
N HIS A 31 21.28 -7.42 -14.65
CA HIS A 31 21.55 -6.15 -13.97
C HIS A 31 22.10 -6.37 -12.56
N GLU A 32 22.98 -5.50 -12.11
CA GLU A 32 23.38 -5.42 -10.71
C GLU A 32 22.35 -4.60 -9.93
N VAL A 33 21.70 -5.19 -8.92
CA VAL A 33 20.58 -4.56 -8.22
C VAL A 33 20.87 -4.47 -6.73
N LYS A 34 20.60 -3.29 -6.13
CA LYS A 34 20.58 -3.08 -4.69
C LYS A 34 19.26 -2.45 -4.26
N ILE A 35 18.82 -2.79 -3.03
CA ILE A 35 17.62 -2.22 -2.38
C ILE A 35 18.08 -1.55 -1.09
N ALA A 36 18.13 -0.23 -1.09
CA ALA A 36 18.37 0.56 0.10
C ALA A 36 17.08 0.67 0.92
N TYR A 37 17.13 0.28 2.21
CA TYR A 37 15.96 0.21 3.06
C TYR A 37 16.25 0.73 4.47
N GLY A 38 15.21 1.20 5.16
CA GLY A 38 15.36 1.78 6.49
C GLY A 38 14.89 0.88 7.63
N ARG A 39 13.82 0.14 7.45
CA ARG A 39 13.04 -0.46 8.55
C ARG A 39 12.99 -1.98 8.46
N GLU A 40 12.79 -2.58 9.65
CA GLU A 40 12.54 -4.02 9.83
C GLU A 40 13.71 -4.90 9.38
N THR A 41 13.53 -6.19 9.42
CA THR A 41 14.52 -7.21 9.03
C THR A 41 14.21 -7.70 7.62
N VAL A 42 15.25 -8.06 6.89
CA VAL A 42 15.15 -8.58 5.52
C VAL A 42 15.20 -10.11 5.58
N PRO A 43 14.29 -10.82 4.89
CA PRO A 43 14.38 -12.26 4.74
C PRO A 43 15.71 -12.70 4.13
N GLU A 44 16.25 -13.84 4.58
CA GLU A 44 17.58 -14.33 4.20
C GLU A 44 17.79 -14.37 2.68
N LYS A 45 16.80 -14.87 1.94
CA LYS A 45 16.85 -14.97 0.47
C LYS A 45 17.05 -13.64 -0.27
N TYR A 46 16.78 -12.51 0.39
CA TYR A 46 16.89 -11.15 -0.19
C TYR A 46 18.07 -10.33 0.36
N GLN A 47 18.86 -10.88 1.29
CA GLN A 47 20.02 -10.21 1.87
C GLN A 47 21.03 -9.76 0.81
N LYS A 48 21.16 -10.51 -0.29
CA LYS A 48 22.04 -10.17 -1.42
C LYS A 48 21.75 -8.79 -2.05
N TYR A 49 20.51 -8.32 -1.96
CA TYR A 49 20.11 -7.00 -2.48
C TYR A 49 20.18 -5.89 -1.42
N ALA A 50 20.19 -6.24 -0.16
CA ALA A 50 19.87 -5.33 0.94
C ALA A 50 21.01 -4.37 1.30
N VAL A 51 20.72 -3.07 1.38
CA VAL A 51 21.60 -2.02 1.88
C VAL A 51 20.85 -1.24 2.97
N LYS A 52 21.31 -1.32 4.21
CA LYS A 52 20.63 -0.68 5.35
C LYS A 52 20.93 0.81 5.43
N ILE A 53 19.89 1.64 5.57
CA ILE A 53 20.01 3.07 5.88
C ILE A 53 19.72 3.27 7.36
N GLY A 54 20.73 3.69 8.12
CA GLY A 54 20.59 3.97 9.54
C GLY A 54 20.25 2.77 10.41
N ASN A 55 19.76 3.04 11.59
CA ASN A 55 19.45 2.05 12.62
C ASN A 55 18.14 2.40 13.37
N GLY A 56 17.78 1.55 14.35
CA GLY A 56 16.54 1.75 15.12
C GLY A 56 16.51 3.03 15.96
N THR A 57 17.66 3.56 16.39
CA THR A 57 17.74 4.82 17.16
C THR A 57 17.44 6.01 16.25
N ASP A 58 18.02 6.04 15.05
CA ASP A 58 17.75 7.08 14.06
C ASP A 58 16.26 7.13 13.69
N GLN A 59 15.65 5.95 13.50
CA GLN A 59 14.22 5.84 13.18
C GLN A 59 13.34 6.35 14.33
N LYS A 60 13.68 6.02 15.59
CA LYS A 60 12.95 6.51 16.76
C LYS A 60 13.05 8.04 16.87
N LEU A 61 14.25 8.59 16.69
CA LEU A 61 14.47 10.04 16.72
C LEU A 61 13.68 10.75 15.61
N HIS A 62 13.74 10.25 14.39
CA HIS A 62 12.93 10.78 13.27
C HIS A 62 11.41 10.66 13.55
N GLY A 63 10.98 9.55 14.15
CA GLY A 63 9.60 9.35 14.59
C GLY A 63 9.16 10.40 15.63
N VAL A 64 10.02 10.73 16.59
CA VAL A 64 9.76 11.79 17.58
C VAL A 64 9.67 13.16 16.89
N LEU A 65 10.59 13.49 15.98
CA LEU A 65 10.55 14.74 15.21
C LEU A 65 9.23 14.86 14.41
N THR A 66 8.74 13.75 13.86
CA THR A 66 7.46 13.72 13.16
C THR A 66 6.31 13.97 14.12
N ARG A 67 6.22 13.19 15.22
CA ARG A 67 5.09 13.29 16.16
C ARG A 67 5.00 14.63 16.88
N VAL A 68 6.14 15.26 17.15
CA VAL A 68 6.19 16.55 17.88
C VAL A 68 6.11 17.74 16.93
N PHE A 69 6.84 17.70 15.82
CA PHE A 69 7.06 18.85 14.94
C PHE A 69 6.53 18.66 13.51
N ASP A 70 5.86 17.56 13.23
CA ASP A 70 5.36 17.22 11.89
C ASP A 70 6.45 17.27 10.80
N LYS A 71 7.64 16.70 11.09
CA LYS A 71 8.80 16.72 10.19
C LYS A 71 9.05 15.35 9.54
N HIS A 72 8.03 14.73 9.00
CA HIS A 72 8.13 13.44 8.31
C HIS A 72 8.89 13.57 6.98
N GLY A 73 9.97 12.81 6.83
CA GLY A 73 10.86 12.89 5.68
C GLY A 73 12.01 13.91 5.82
N PHE A 74 12.04 14.72 6.90
CA PHE A 74 13.03 15.77 7.11
C PHE A 74 14.04 15.48 8.23
N GLY A 75 13.90 14.33 8.90
CA GLY A 75 14.87 13.80 9.87
C GLY A 75 16.01 13.02 9.22
N SER A 76 16.68 12.16 9.99
CA SER A 76 17.69 11.17 9.53
C SER A 76 18.86 11.74 8.71
N LYS A 77 19.28 13.00 8.98
CA LYS A 77 20.27 13.70 8.14
C LYS A 77 21.61 12.98 8.09
N LYS A 78 22.17 12.56 9.25
CA LYS A 78 23.49 11.91 9.30
C LYS A 78 23.48 10.60 8.51
N VAL A 79 22.55 9.70 8.80
CA VAL A 79 22.50 8.40 8.14
C VAL A 79 22.16 8.51 6.66
N THR A 80 21.48 9.59 6.25
CA THR A 80 21.28 9.89 4.83
C THR A 80 22.59 10.33 4.18
N ALA A 81 23.42 11.16 4.85
CA ALA A 81 24.72 11.54 4.33
C ALA A 81 25.62 10.30 4.13
N ASP A 82 25.72 9.45 5.14
CA ASP A 82 26.51 8.21 5.08
C ASP A 82 26.03 7.28 3.94
N PHE A 83 24.70 7.19 3.78
CA PHE A 83 24.10 6.42 2.67
C PHE A 83 24.41 7.04 1.29
N LEU A 84 24.35 8.36 1.16
CA LEU A 84 24.63 9.03 -0.12
C LEU A 84 26.10 8.91 -0.52
N GLU A 85 27.03 8.89 0.43
CA GLU A 85 28.45 8.57 0.16
C GLU A 85 28.62 7.15 -0.40
N TRP A 86 27.86 6.20 0.13
CA TRP A 86 27.83 4.83 -0.39
C TRP A 86 27.19 4.81 -1.79
N ALA A 87 26.06 5.51 -1.99
CA ALA A 87 25.35 5.56 -3.26
C ALA A 87 26.19 6.21 -4.37
N GLU A 88 26.99 7.21 -4.02
CA GLU A 88 27.96 7.85 -4.93
C GLU A 88 29.02 6.85 -5.43
N LYS A 89 29.53 6.00 -4.54
CA LYS A 89 30.49 4.95 -4.89
C LYS A 89 29.85 3.81 -5.68
N TYR A 90 28.59 3.50 -5.39
CA TYR A 90 27.81 2.51 -6.13
C TYR A 90 27.53 2.98 -7.56
N ASP A 91 27.35 4.29 -7.73
CA ASP A 91 27.15 5.00 -9.00
C ASP A 91 26.06 4.34 -9.88
N PRO A 92 24.78 4.40 -9.46
CA PRO A 92 23.67 3.76 -10.16
C PRO A 92 23.38 4.43 -11.51
N ASP A 93 23.11 3.61 -12.54
CA ASP A 93 22.57 4.07 -13.83
C ASP A 93 21.08 4.42 -13.71
N ILE A 94 20.37 3.65 -12.87
CA ILE A 94 18.94 3.82 -12.60
C ILE A 94 18.72 3.91 -11.09
N LEU A 95 18.06 4.96 -10.65
CA LEU A 95 17.49 5.11 -9.31
C LEU A 95 15.99 4.88 -9.36
N TRP A 96 15.50 3.89 -8.60
CA TRP A 96 14.07 3.60 -8.54
C TRP A 96 13.54 3.80 -7.12
N LEU A 97 12.86 4.92 -6.93
CA LEU A 97 12.26 5.30 -5.66
C LEU A 97 10.89 4.63 -5.48
N HIS A 98 10.61 4.19 -4.26
CA HIS A 98 9.33 3.74 -3.78
C HIS A 98 8.92 4.58 -2.56
N ASN A 99 8.62 3.97 -1.40
CA ASN A 99 8.30 4.71 -0.18
C ASN A 99 9.56 5.34 0.44
N ILE A 100 9.85 6.59 0.08
CA ILE A 100 10.92 7.39 0.67
C ILE A 100 10.50 8.08 1.97
N HIS A 101 9.32 7.78 2.48
CA HIS A 101 8.83 8.13 3.81
C HIS A 101 8.91 6.91 4.75
N GLY A 102 8.76 7.10 6.07
CA GLY A 102 8.86 6.01 7.05
C GLY A 102 10.03 6.12 8.01
N TYR A 103 10.50 7.33 8.27
CA TYR A 103 11.45 7.70 9.35
C TYR A 103 12.89 7.22 9.15
N TYR A 104 13.42 7.09 7.94
CA TYR A 104 14.74 6.50 7.71
C TYR A 104 15.65 7.30 6.78
N ILE A 105 15.13 8.24 6.01
CA ILE A 105 15.86 9.02 5.02
C ILE A 105 15.44 10.50 5.07
N ASN A 106 16.36 11.40 4.73
CA ASN A 106 16.07 12.83 4.56
C ASN A 106 15.85 13.12 3.07
N ILE A 107 14.64 13.53 2.72
CA ILE A 107 14.23 13.72 1.33
C ILE A 107 14.92 14.89 0.64
N GLU A 108 15.21 15.99 1.38
CA GLU A 108 15.89 17.16 0.80
C GLU A 108 17.32 16.81 0.39
N MET A 109 18.04 16.06 1.24
CA MET A 109 19.40 15.61 0.92
C MET A 109 19.41 14.63 -0.23
N LEU A 110 18.45 13.67 -0.25
CA LEU A 110 18.30 12.70 -1.34
C LEU A 110 18.08 13.43 -2.68
N PHE A 111 17.11 14.32 -2.75
CA PHE A 111 16.77 15.00 -4.01
C PHE A 111 17.82 16.04 -4.40
N LYS A 112 18.52 16.65 -3.44
CA LYS A 112 19.70 17.47 -3.76
C LYS A 112 20.76 16.64 -4.47
N TRP A 113 21.05 15.43 -3.97
CA TRP A 113 22.00 14.49 -4.60
C TRP A 113 21.49 14.04 -5.98
N ILE A 114 20.23 13.67 -6.13
CA ILE A 114 19.62 13.30 -7.41
C ILE A 114 19.84 14.41 -8.47
N LYS A 115 19.61 15.67 -8.10
CA LYS A 115 19.75 16.82 -9.00
C LYS A 115 21.19 17.07 -9.45
N THR A 116 22.21 16.55 -8.75
CA THR A 116 23.61 16.63 -9.18
C THR A 116 23.97 15.56 -10.24
N ARG A 117 23.05 14.64 -10.56
CA ARG A 117 23.28 13.51 -11.46
C ARG A 117 22.29 13.51 -12.65
N PRO A 118 22.43 14.47 -13.57
CA PRO A 118 21.43 14.69 -14.64
C PRO A 118 21.32 13.53 -15.64
N ASP A 119 22.34 12.66 -15.72
CA ASP A 119 22.37 11.52 -16.66
C ASP A 119 21.77 10.24 -16.03
N MET A 120 21.60 10.20 -14.71
CA MET A 120 20.96 9.09 -14.01
C MET A 120 19.47 9.06 -14.31
N GLN A 121 18.94 7.91 -14.74
CA GLN A 121 17.49 7.73 -14.86
C GLN A 121 16.84 7.62 -13.49
N VAL A 122 15.77 8.38 -13.25
CA VAL A 122 15.01 8.32 -12.01
C VAL A 122 13.61 7.81 -12.30
N LYS A 123 13.23 6.71 -11.64
CA LYS A 123 11.86 6.23 -11.59
C LYS A 123 11.34 6.38 -10.18
N TRP A 124 10.11 6.84 -10.01
CA TRP A 124 9.51 6.94 -8.70
C TRP A 124 8.10 6.34 -8.71
N THR A 125 7.96 5.16 -8.10
CA THR A 125 6.66 4.52 -7.91
C THR A 125 5.98 5.10 -6.67
N LEU A 126 4.86 5.77 -6.88
CA LEU A 126 4.02 6.31 -5.82
C LEU A 126 3.02 5.25 -5.36
N HIS A 127 3.06 4.89 -4.08
CA HIS A 127 2.13 3.92 -3.50
C HIS A 127 0.98 4.58 -2.74
N ASP A 128 1.11 5.86 -2.44
CA ASP A 128 0.13 6.72 -1.77
C ASP A 128 0.32 8.18 -2.19
N CYS A 129 -0.45 9.08 -1.58
CA CYS A 129 -0.46 10.49 -1.94
C CYS A 129 0.56 11.35 -1.17
N TRP A 130 1.38 10.76 -0.29
CA TRP A 130 2.30 11.52 0.56
C TRP A 130 3.26 12.42 -0.21
N ALA A 131 3.68 12.02 -1.39
CA ALA A 131 4.67 12.74 -2.19
C ALA A 131 4.25 14.18 -2.52
N PHE A 132 2.97 14.42 -2.80
CA PHE A 132 2.44 15.71 -3.22
C PHE A 132 1.52 16.40 -2.21
N THR A 133 1.49 15.92 -0.97
CA THR A 133 0.77 16.56 0.14
C THR A 133 1.74 17.20 1.14
N GLY A 134 1.26 18.09 1.99
CA GLY A 134 2.09 18.68 3.06
C GLY A 134 2.25 17.75 4.28
N HIS A 135 1.38 16.74 4.43
CA HIS A 135 1.39 15.86 5.60
C HIS A 135 0.96 14.44 5.25
N CYS A 136 -0.33 14.25 4.94
CA CYS A 136 -0.99 12.96 4.89
C CYS A 136 -0.61 12.10 3.67
N SER A 137 -0.75 10.79 3.83
CA SER A 137 -0.63 9.82 2.73
C SER A 137 -1.97 9.50 2.07
N HIS A 138 -3.08 9.88 2.71
CA HIS A 138 -4.44 9.67 2.24
C HIS A 138 -5.29 10.90 2.58
N PHE A 139 -6.16 11.34 1.70
CA PHE A 139 -6.97 12.55 1.87
C PHE A 139 -8.39 12.45 1.27
N ALA A 140 -8.66 11.41 0.47
CA ALA A 140 -9.96 11.28 -0.20
C ALA A 140 -11.08 11.03 0.81
N PHE A 141 -10.85 10.17 1.81
CA PHE A 141 -11.79 9.93 2.92
C PHE A 141 -12.12 11.22 3.71
N ALA A 142 -11.13 12.10 3.89
CA ALA A 142 -11.34 13.41 4.51
C ALA A 142 -11.90 14.47 3.53
N LYS A 143 -12.11 14.12 2.26
CA LYS A 143 -12.58 15.02 1.20
C LYS A 143 -11.73 16.30 1.09
N CYS A 144 -10.41 16.21 1.32
CA CYS A 144 -9.50 17.34 1.34
C CYS A 144 -8.90 17.57 -0.05
N ASN A 145 -9.05 18.78 -0.59
CA ASN A 145 -8.49 19.19 -1.89
C ASN A 145 -7.35 20.22 -1.79
N LYS A 146 -6.88 20.54 -0.59
CA LYS A 146 -5.86 21.58 -0.36
C LYS A 146 -4.54 21.30 -1.08
N TRP A 147 -4.19 20.03 -1.23
CA TRP A 147 -2.97 19.59 -1.91
C TRP A 147 -2.84 20.04 -3.38
N LYS A 148 -3.95 20.42 -4.01
CA LYS A 148 -3.96 20.93 -5.40
C LYS A 148 -3.30 22.30 -5.51
N GLU A 149 -3.48 23.14 -4.51
CA GLU A 149 -2.95 24.49 -4.47
C GLU A 149 -1.87 24.62 -3.40
N HIS A 150 -2.25 24.43 -2.14
CA HIS A 150 -1.35 24.50 -1.00
C HIS A 150 -1.92 23.82 0.24
N CYS A 151 -1.14 22.94 0.88
CA CYS A 151 -1.54 22.31 2.14
C CYS A 151 -1.30 23.26 3.33
N GLU A 152 -2.33 23.36 4.19
CA GLU A 152 -2.28 24.03 5.47
C GLU A 152 -3.40 23.54 6.38
N SER A 153 -3.27 23.70 7.70
CA SER A 153 -4.31 23.29 8.67
C SER A 153 -4.87 21.90 8.35
N CYS A 154 -3.97 20.89 8.39
CA CYS A 154 -4.24 19.55 7.88
C CYS A 154 -5.34 18.83 8.67
N PRO A 155 -6.50 18.48 8.06
CA PRO A 155 -7.56 17.74 8.75
C PRO A 155 -7.13 16.32 9.12
N GLN A 156 -6.08 15.81 8.49
CA GLN A 156 -5.53 14.46 8.70
C GLN A 156 -4.28 14.45 9.58
N LYS A 157 -4.00 15.53 10.34
CA LYS A 157 -2.80 15.61 11.20
C LYS A 157 -2.68 14.45 12.19
N GLY A 158 -3.79 13.93 12.68
CA GLY A 158 -3.85 12.77 13.58
C GLY A 158 -3.67 11.42 12.91
N MET A 159 -3.75 11.36 11.59
CA MET A 159 -3.55 10.14 10.80
C MET A 159 -2.08 9.97 10.39
N TYR A 160 -1.76 8.88 9.72
CA TYR A 160 -0.37 8.65 9.27
C TYR A 160 0.07 9.67 8.20
N PRO A 161 1.26 10.27 8.39
CA PRO A 161 2.20 10.19 9.51
C PRO A 161 1.76 11.07 10.68
N THR A 162 1.40 10.47 11.82
CA THR A 162 0.76 11.18 12.94
C THR A 162 1.63 12.29 13.49
N SER A 163 1.09 13.51 13.61
CA SER A 163 1.64 14.62 14.40
C SER A 163 0.69 14.98 15.54
N LEU A 164 1.24 14.99 16.76
CA LEU A 164 0.43 15.21 17.98
C LEU A 164 0.36 16.70 18.34
N LEU A 165 1.45 17.45 18.18
CA LEU A 165 1.54 18.83 18.64
C LEU A 165 1.42 19.84 17.51
N LYS A 166 2.37 19.85 16.58
CA LYS A 166 2.40 20.84 15.51
C LYS A 166 1.71 20.34 14.25
N ASP A 167 1.14 21.27 13.51
CA ASP A 167 0.80 21.13 12.11
C ASP A 167 1.82 21.95 11.31
N ASN A 168 2.66 21.28 10.55
CA ASN A 168 3.67 21.90 9.71
C ASN A 168 3.38 21.65 8.22
N SER A 169 2.12 21.34 7.91
CA SER A 169 1.71 20.95 6.56
C SER A 169 1.99 22.05 5.53
N TYR A 170 1.94 23.33 5.91
CA TYR A 170 2.32 24.44 5.04
C TYR A 170 3.80 24.35 4.62
N ASP A 171 4.72 24.40 5.58
CA ASP A 171 6.17 24.37 5.30
C ASP A 171 6.58 23.06 4.63
N ASN A 172 6.00 21.93 5.06
CA ASN A 172 6.29 20.62 4.48
C ASN A 172 5.87 20.55 3.01
N PHE A 173 4.76 21.16 2.63
CA PHE A 173 4.31 21.25 1.25
C PHE A 173 5.32 22.01 0.39
N GLU A 174 5.71 23.21 0.81
CA GLU A 174 6.70 24.04 0.11
C GLU A 174 8.06 23.34 -0.01
N ARG A 175 8.53 22.73 1.07
CA ARG A 175 9.79 22.00 1.09
C ARG A 175 9.79 20.76 0.20
N LYS A 176 8.69 20.02 0.16
CA LYS A 176 8.53 18.89 -0.77
C LYS A 176 8.49 19.36 -2.20
N LYS A 177 7.70 20.40 -2.50
CA LYS A 177 7.64 21.01 -3.82
C LYS A 177 9.04 21.45 -4.28
N ALA A 178 9.77 22.18 -3.47
CA ALA A 178 11.14 22.62 -3.78
C ALA A 178 12.12 21.44 -3.96
N ALA A 179 11.98 20.38 -3.15
CA ALA A 179 12.84 19.22 -3.26
C ALA A 179 12.53 18.39 -4.50
N PHE A 180 11.26 18.08 -4.76
CA PHE A 180 10.83 17.08 -5.73
C PHE A 180 10.69 17.61 -7.15
N THR A 181 10.47 18.92 -7.36
CA THR A 181 10.40 19.52 -8.71
C THR A 181 11.77 19.80 -9.32
N GLY A 182 11.85 19.92 -10.64
CA GLY A 182 13.07 20.25 -11.38
C GLY A 182 14.11 19.13 -11.44
N VAL A 183 13.71 17.87 -11.32
CA VAL A 183 14.57 16.70 -11.53
C VAL A 183 14.54 16.32 -13.01
N ARG A 184 15.71 16.29 -13.66
CA ARG A 184 15.81 15.80 -15.03
C ARG A 184 15.60 14.28 -15.07
N ASN A 185 15.16 13.75 -16.18
CA ASN A 185 15.03 12.29 -16.42
C ASN A 185 14.24 11.53 -15.33
N MET A 186 13.24 12.16 -14.68
CA MET A 186 12.36 11.49 -13.75
C MET A 186 11.03 11.11 -14.40
N THR A 187 10.64 9.86 -14.21
CA THR A 187 9.32 9.34 -14.58
C THR A 187 8.63 8.86 -13.31
N LEU A 188 7.39 9.30 -13.13
CA LEU A 188 6.53 8.82 -12.03
C LEU A 188 5.77 7.57 -12.48
N ILE A 189 5.65 6.59 -11.58
CA ILE A 189 4.90 5.37 -11.82
C ILE A 189 3.79 5.31 -10.80
N THR A 190 2.56 5.06 -11.25
CA THR A 190 1.40 4.93 -10.36
C THR A 190 0.73 3.58 -10.56
N PRO A 191 0.29 2.90 -9.47
CA PRO A 191 -0.37 1.59 -9.57
C PRO A 191 -1.86 1.69 -9.92
N SER A 192 -2.34 2.86 -10.28
CA SER A 192 -3.70 3.10 -10.77
C SER A 192 -3.73 4.34 -11.65
N LYS A 193 -4.69 4.37 -12.56
CA LYS A 193 -5.00 5.59 -13.34
C LYS A 193 -5.48 6.71 -12.41
N TRP A 194 -6.30 6.36 -11.40
CA TRP A 194 -6.76 7.32 -10.39
C TRP A 194 -5.62 8.09 -9.73
N LEU A 195 -4.56 7.41 -9.26
CA LEU A 195 -3.42 8.11 -8.67
C LEU A 195 -2.65 8.91 -9.71
N GLY A 196 -2.54 8.40 -10.94
CA GLY A 196 -1.93 9.14 -12.06
C GLY A 196 -2.64 10.46 -12.35
N ASP A 197 -3.98 10.45 -12.36
CA ASP A 197 -4.80 11.64 -12.54
C ASP A 197 -4.57 12.65 -11.40
N LEU A 198 -4.52 12.20 -10.13
CA LEU A 198 -4.19 13.06 -8.99
C LEU A 198 -2.78 13.68 -9.09
N VAL A 199 -1.79 12.88 -9.49
CA VAL A 199 -0.42 13.38 -9.71
C VAL A 199 -0.41 14.49 -10.74
N SER A 200 -1.15 14.34 -11.83
CA SER A 200 -1.23 15.35 -12.91
C SER A 200 -1.82 16.68 -12.43
N GLU A 201 -2.68 16.66 -11.41
CA GLU A 201 -3.28 17.85 -10.80
C GLU A 201 -2.40 18.47 -9.67
N SER A 202 -1.29 17.80 -9.30
CA SER A 202 -0.39 18.23 -8.23
C SER A 202 0.83 18.99 -8.76
N PHE A 203 1.69 19.50 -7.85
CA PHE A 203 2.97 20.09 -8.25
C PHE A 203 3.94 19.08 -8.90
N LEU A 204 3.64 17.78 -8.87
CA LEU A 204 4.40 16.74 -9.59
C LEU A 204 3.92 16.54 -11.03
N GLY A 205 2.87 17.25 -11.47
CA GLY A 205 2.33 17.15 -12.84
C GLY A 205 3.30 17.59 -13.94
N GLU A 206 4.46 18.11 -13.60
CA GLU A 206 5.54 18.41 -14.58
C GLU A 206 6.20 17.14 -15.14
N TYR A 207 6.04 15.98 -14.47
CA TYR A 207 6.69 14.74 -14.87
C TYR A 207 5.79 13.82 -15.69
N PRO A 208 6.36 13.05 -16.62
CA PRO A 208 5.63 11.99 -17.28
C PRO A 208 5.18 10.94 -16.24
N VAL A 209 3.92 10.50 -16.36
CA VAL A 209 3.31 9.49 -15.50
C VAL A 209 3.07 8.21 -16.30
N GLU A 210 3.57 7.11 -15.81
CA GLU A 210 3.34 5.77 -16.34
C GLU A 210 2.44 4.99 -15.37
N VAL A 211 1.30 4.50 -15.83
CA VAL A 211 0.43 3.63 -15.03
C VAL A 211 0.93 2.20 -15.13
N LYS A 212 1.35 1.63 -14.00
CA LYS A 212 1.73 0.22 -13.87
C LYS A 212 0.99 -0.39 -12.70
N TYR A 213 -0.07 -1.11 -13.00
CA TYR A 213 -0.86 -1.81 -12.00
C TYR A 213 0.00 -2.74 -11.14
N ASN A 214 -0.32 -2.81 -9.84
CA ASN A 214 0.31 -3.79 -8.97
C ASN A 214 0.02 -5.20 -9.47
N THR A 215 1.00 -6.07 -9.33
CA THR A 215 0.87 -7.51 -9.60
C THR A 215 1.00 -8.29 -8.31
N ILE A 216 0.59 -9.54 -8.34
CA ILE A 216 0.73 -10.49 -7.24
C ILE A 216 1.41 -11.76 -7.74
N ASP A 217 1.95 -12.55 -6.82
CA ASP A 217 2.53 -13.85 -7.11
C ASP A 217 1.43 -14.90 -7.29
N THR A 218 1.05 -15.17 -8.55
CA THR A 218 0.04 -16.18 -8.90
C THR A 218 0.53 -17.62 -8.72
N SER A 219 1.79 -17.86 -8.43
CA SER A 219 2.26 -19.19 -8.00
C SER A 219 1.82 -19.50 -6.57
N VAL A 220 1.60 -18.47 -5.75
CA VAL A 220 1.14 -18.52 -4.36
C VAL A 220 -0.37 -18.32 -4.29
N PHE A 221 -0.86 -17.18 -4.82
CA PHE A 221 -2.29 -16.87 -4.84
C PHE A 221 -2.94 -17.52 -6.04
N LYS A 222 -3.55 -18.66 -5.81
CA LYS A 222 -4.28 -19.49 -6.77
C LYS A 222 -5.31 -20.33 -6.02
N PRO A 223 -6.28 -20.94 -6.69
CA PRO A 223 -7.20 -21.87 -6.05
C PRO A 223 -6.44 -22.94 -5.24
N THR A 224 -6.60 -22.91 -3.93
CA THR A 224 -5.88 -23.75 -2.97
C THR A 224 -6.88 -24.37 -2.00
N PRO A 225 -7.48 -25.51 -2.34
CA PRO A 225 -8.43 -26.21 -1.48
C PRO A 225 -7.79 -26.60 -0.15
N SER A 226 -8.56 -26.44 0.93
CA SER A 226 -8.12 -26.79 2.30
C SER A 226 -9.28 -27.28 3.14
N ASP A 227 -9.00 -27.69 4.37
CA ASP A 227 -9.99 -28.06 5.36
C ASP A 227 -10.49 -26.89 6.21
N PHE A 228 -10.26 -25.65 5.76
CA PHE A 228 -10.60 -24.42 6.51
C PHE A 228 -12.07 -24.44 6.97
N ARG A 229 -13.02 -24.70 6.08
CA ARG A 229 -14.45 -24.73 6.41
C ARG A 229 -14.73 -25.77 7.48
N LYS A 230 -14.20 -26.99 7.34
CA LYS A 230 -14.36 -28.08 8.31
C LYS A 230 -13.75 -27.75 9.65
N LYS A 231 -12.53 -27.19 9.67
CA LYS A 231 -11.82 -26.81 10.88
C LYS A 231 -12.59 -25.81 11.76
N TYR A 232 -13.38 -24.94 11.11
CA TYR A 232 -14.12 -23.89 11.80
C TYR A 232 -15.64 -24.12 11.81
N GLY A 233 -16.14 -25.29 11.32
CA GLY A 233 -17.56 -25.61 11.29
C GLY A 233 -18.38 -24.72 10.35
N LEU A 234 -17.81 -24.37 9.19
CA LEU A 234 -18.39 -23.44 8.22
C LEU A 234 -18.80 -24.14 6.91
N GLU A 235 -18.97 -25.48 6.91
CA GLU A 235 -19.29 -26.25 5.70
C GLU A 235 -20.61 -25.81 5.07
N ASP A 236 -21.61 -25.51 5.90
CA ASP A 236 -22.96 -25.14 5.47
C ASP A 236 -23.16 -23.61 5.41
N LYS A 237 -22.09 -22.81 5.59
CA LYS A 237 -22.17 -21.35 5.59
C LYS A 237 -21.62 -20.75 4.29
N LYS A 238 -22.21 -19.64 3.86
CA LYS A 238 -21.61 -18.74 2.87
C LYS A 238 -20.66 -17.78 3.55
N ILE A 239 -19.39 -17.77 3.15
CA ILE A 239 -18.32 -17.00 3.77
C ILE A 239 -18.09 -15.69 3.05
N ILE A 240 -18.32 -14.56 3.74
CA ILE A 240 -17.92 -13.22 3.32
C ILE A 240 -16.59 -12.91 3.96
N LEU A 241 -15.54 -12.78 3.16
CA LEU A 241 -14.18 -12.56 3.64
C LEU A 241 -13.77 -11.10 3.57
N GLY A 242 -13.15 -10.59 4.62
CA GLY A 242 -12.42 -9.32 4.65
C GLY A 242 -10.98 -9.52 5.09
N VAL A 243 -10.02 -8.90 4.41
CA VAL A 243 -8.58 -8.98 4.73
C VAL A 243 -7.97 -7.59 4.77
N ALA A 244 -7.31 -7.25 5.86
CA ALA A 244 -6.54 -6.02 5.97
C ALA A 244 -5.28 -6.25 6.83
N SER A 245 -4.22 -5.48 6.57
CA SER A 245 -3.02 -5.50 7.44
C SER A 245 -3.23 -4.74 8.75
N ALA A 246 -4.19 -3.83 8.77
CA ALA A 246 -4.64 -3.07 9.94
C ALA A 246 -6.06 -2.55 9.68
N TRP A 247 -7.01 -3.04 10.45
CA TRP A 247 -8.39 -2.60 10.35
C TRP A 247 -8.60 -1.22 10.97
N SER A 248 -9.41 -0.40 10.32
CA SER A 248 -9.79 0.94 10.73
C SER A 248 -11.12 1.34 10.09
N GLU A 249 -11.69 2.47 10.48
CA GLU A 249 -12.87 3.04 9.83
C GLU A 249 -12.67 3.18 8.31
N ARG A 250 -11.55 3.75 7.88
CA ARG A 250 -11.20 3.89 6.46
C ARG A 250 -11.18 2.56 5.70
N LYS A 251 -10.88 1.45 6.38
CA LYS A 251 -10.87 0.10 5.79
C LYS A 251 -12.22 -0.63 5.91
N GLY A 252 -13.25 0.05 6.43
CA GLY A 252 -14.61 -0.44 6.48
C GLY A 252 -14.88 -1.49 7.58
N LEU A 253 -14.14 -1.47 8.69
CA LEU A 253 -14.41 -2.40 9.78
C LEU A 253 -15.85 -2.27 10.30
N TYR A 254 -16.34 -1.04 10.44
CA TYR A 254 -17.69 -0.78 10.91
C TYR A 254 -18.78 -1.22 9.93
N ASP A 255 -18.47 -1.24 8.63
CA ASP A 255 -19.40 -1.76 7.63
C ASP A 255 -19.58 -3.27 7.77
N PHE A 256 -18.51 -4.02 8.08
CA PHE A 256 -18.62 -5.44 8.40
C PHE A 256 -19.44 -5.68 9.68
N ILE A 257 -19.24 -4.85 10.72
CA ILE A 257 -20.01 -4.92 11.96
C ILE A 257 -21.50 -4.65 11.68
N LYS A 258 -21.80 -3.63 10.87
CA LYS A 258 -23.19 -3.34 10.46
C LYS A 258 -23.76 -4.46 9.59
N LEU A 259 -22.99 -4.93 8.62
CA LEU A 259 -23.37 -6.01 7.71
C LEU A 259 -23.75 -7.28 8.47
N SER A 260 -23.03 -7.65 9.54
CA SER A 260 -23.32 -8.87 10.32
C SER A 260 -24.73 -8.89 10.91
N SER A 261 -25.30 -7.71 11.24
CA SER A 261 -26.67 -7.59 11.75
C SER A 261 -27.74 -7.61 10.66
N MET A 262 -27.35 -7.54 9.40
CA MET A 262 -28.25 -7.53 8.24
C MET A 262 -28.34 -8.89 7.53
N LEU A 263 -27.40 -9.79 7.82
CA LEU A 263 -27.33 -11.13 7.22
C LEU A 263 -28.14 -12.16 8.01
N ASP A 264 -28.60 -13.18 7.33
CA ASP A 264 -29.23 -14.34 7.96
C ASP A 264 -28.19 -15.38 8.43
N GLU A 265 -28.64 -16.45 9.09
CA GLU A 265 -27.80 -17.49 9.65
C GLU A 265 -27.03 -18.32 8.62
N ASN A 266 -27.33 -18.21 7.32
CA ASN A 266 -26.61 -18.92 6.27
C ASN A 266 -25.27 -18.29 5.97
N TYR A 267 -25.01 -17.04 6.40
CA TYR A 267 -23.79 -16.32 6.16
C TYR A 267 -22.89 -16.26 7.39
N THR A 268 -21.61 -16.21 7.16
CA THR A 268 -20.58 -15.92 8.18
C THR A 268 -19.59 -14.94 7.59
N ILE A 269 -19.26 -13.90 8.38
CA ILE A 269 -18.19 -12.96 8.03
C ILE A 269 -16.88 -13.48 8.64
N VAL A 270 -15.82 -13.55 7.85
CA VAL A 270 -14.46 -13.88 8.31
C VAL A 270 -13.56 -12.67 8.09
N LEU A 271 -12.93 -12.16 9.16
CA LEU A 271 -12.02 -11.02 9.09
C LEU A 271 -10.61 -11.42 9.45
N VAL A 272 -9.65 -11.18 8.56
CA VAL A 272 -8.21 -11.43 8.78
C VAL A 272 -7.46 -10.12 9.00
N GLY A 273 -6.56 -10.08 9.99
CA GLY A 273 -5.68 -8.94 10.27
C GLY A 273 -6.14 -8.06 11.43
N LEU A 274 -6.93 -8.59 12.34
CA LEU A 274 -7.44 -7.90 13.53
C LEU A 274 -6.41 -7.82 14.66
N THR A 275 -6.46 -6.76 15.42
CA THR A 275 -5.75 -6.65 16.71
C THR A 275 -6.47 -7.47 17.79
N GLU A 276 -5.78 -7.79 18.90
CA GLU A 276 -6.40 -8.50 20.03
C GLU A 276 -7.64 -7.76 20.55
N LYS A 277 -7.53 -6.45 20.73
CA LYS A 277 -8.65 -5.63 21.16
C LYS A 277 -9.85 -5.71 20.20
N GLN A 278 -9.60 -5.66 18.88
CA GLN A 278 -10.67 -5.77 17.90
C GLN A 278 -11.32 -7.16 17.91
N LEU A 279 -10.54 -8.23 18.15
CA LEU A 279 -11.08 -9.57 18.28
C LEU A 279 -12.04 -9.70 19.48
N GLU A 280 -11.72 -9.08 20.61
CA GLU A 280 -12.55 -9.06 21.82
C GLU A 280 -13.85 -8.24 21.62
N GLU A 281 -13.85 -7.27 20.71
CA GLU A 281 -14.98 -6.36 20.45
C GLU A 281 -15.87 -6.83 19.29
N LEU A 282 -15.54 -7.97 18.61
CA LEU A 282 -16.35 -8.45 17.48
C LEU A 282 -17.73 -8.93 17.95
N PRO A 283 -18.82 -8.55 17.24
CA PRO A 283 -20.14 -9.09 17.51
C PRO A 283 -20.25 -10.56 17.08
N GLU A 284 -21.30 -11.21 17.56
CA GLU A 284 -21.68 -12.55 17.12
C GLU A 284 -21.93 -12.57 15.59
N GLY A 285 -21.58 -13.67 14.92
CA GLY A 285 -21.67 -13.81 13.46
C GLY A 285 -20.42 -13.35 12.69
N ILE A 286 -19.41 -12.76 13.36
CA ILE A 286 -18.11 -12.45 12.77
C ILE A 286 -17.01 -13.30 13.39
N MET A 287 -16.35 -14.09 12.56
CA MET A 287 -15.15 -14.83 12.94
C MET A 287 -13.90 -13.98 12.67
N GLY A 288 -13.11 -13.72 13.70
CA GLY A 288 -11.89 -12.95 13.62
C GLY A 288 -10.62 -13.82 13.59
N ILE A 289 -9.69 -13.49 12.71
CA ILE A 289 -8.35 -14.08 12.64
C ILE A 289 -7.33 -12.96 12.81
N ARG A 290 -6.46 -13.06 13.81
CA ARG A 290 -5.44 -12.05 14.09
C ARG A 290 -4.49 -11.87 12.90
N ARG A 291 -3.92 -12.96 12.44
CA ARG A 291 -3.06 -13.03 11.24
C ARG A 291 -2.89 -14.49 10.82
N THR A 292 -2.59 -14.68 9.56
CA THR A 292 -2.18 -16.00 9.03
C THR A 292 -0.71 -16.30 9.36
N ASN A 293 -0.38 -17.58 9.47
CA ASN A 293 0.98 -18.05 9.72
C ASN A 293 1.85 -18.00 8.46
N SER A 294 1.21 -18.02 7.29
CA SER A 294 1.87 -17.99 5.98
C SER A 294 0.99 -17.33 4.93
N VAL A 295 1.58 -16.97 3.80
CA VAL A 295 0.83 -16.50 2.62
C VAL A 295 0.03 -17.64 1.98
N GLN A 296 0.48 -18.89 2.16
CA GLN A 296 -0.25 -20.08 1.72
C GLN A 296 -1.57 -20.23 2.48
N GLU A 297 -1.56 -20.12 3.81
CA GLU A 297 -2.78 -20.13 4.63
C GLU A 297 -3.75 -19.02 4.22
N LEU A 298 -3.22 -17.83 3.84
CA LEU A 298 -4.07 -16.76 3.32
C LEU A 298 -4.73 -17.13 1.99
N ALA A 299 -4.00 -17.79 1.08
CA ALA A 299 -4.57 -18.29 -0.20
C ALA A 299 -5.65 -19.37 0.03
N GLU A 300 -5.48 -20.22 1.03
CA GLU A 300 -6.47 -21.21 1.46
C GLU A 300 -7.75 -20.54 1.98
N ILE A 301 -7.62 -19.47 2.76
CA ILE A 301 -8.76 -18.70 3.29
C ILE A 301 -9.49 -17.98 2.15
N TYR A 302 -8.76 -17.33 1.24
CA TYR A 302 -9.38 -16.75 0.03
C TYR A 302 -10.16 -17.80 -0.73
N THR A 303 -9.55 -18.96 -1.02
CA THR A 303 -10.19 -20.05 -1.78
C THR A 303 -11.43 -20.63 -1.08
N ALA A 304 -11.43 -20.61 0.26
CA ALA A 304 -12.57 -21.11 1.05
C ALA A 304 -13.73 -20.11 1.10
N ALA A 305 -13.54 -18.85 0.75
CA ALA A 305 -14.58 -17.83 0.78
C ALA A 305 -15.48 -17.88 -0.47
N ASP A 306 -16.75 -17.51 -0.31
CA ASP A 306 -17.70 -17.38 -1.43
C ASP A 306 -17.58 -16.00 -2.09
N VAL A 307 -17.23 -14.97 -1.30
CA VAL A 307 -16.99 -13.60 -1.78
C VAL A 307 -15.97 -12.90 -0.88
N PHE A 308 -15.10 -12.14 -1.52
CA PHE A 308 -14.24 -11.17 -0.82
C PHE A 308 -14.87 -9.78 -0.90
N PHE A 309 -15.11 -9.17 0.24
CA PHE A 309 -15.64 -7.82 0.32
C PHE A 309 -14.55 -6.85 0.80
N ASN A 310 -14.29 -5.80 0.04
CA ASN A 310 -13.34 -4.75 0.40
C ASN A 310 -14.06 -3.40 0.53
N PRO A 311 -14.75 -3.12 1.66
CA PRO A 311 -15.48 -1.89 1.90
C PRO A 311 -14.54 -0.72 2.25
N THR A 312 -13.45 -0.57 1.51
CA THR A 312 -12.50 0.49 1.77
C THR A 312 -13.04 1.84 1.30
N TYR A 313 -12.89 2.88 2.13
CA TYR A 313 -13.27 4.26 1.80
C TYR A 313 -12.17 5.02 1.06
N GLU A 314 -10.95 4.49 1.06
CA GLU A 314 -9.84 5.04 0.32
C GLU A 314 -8.74 3.99 0.12
N ASP A 315 -8.45 3.67 -1.12
CA ASP A 315 -7.32 2.83 -1.51
C ASP A 315 -6.79 3.24 -2.90
N ASN A 316 -5.54 2.94 -3.15
CA ASN A 316 -4.92 3.22 -4.42
C ASN A 316 -5.17 2.07 -5.44
N TYR A 317 -4.62 0.90 -5.15
CA TYR A 317 -4.83 -0.31 -5.97
C TYR A 317 -4.58 -1.54 -5.07
N PRO A 318 -5.61 -2.00 -4.34
CA PRO A 318 -5.43 -2.99 -3.29
C PRO A 318 -5.04 -4.36 -3.83
N THR A 319 -3.89 -4.87 -3.41
CA THR A 319 -3.43 -6.23 -3.79
C THR A 319 -4.36 -7.31 -3.25
N THR A 320 -5.08 -7.05 -2.16
CA THR A 320 -6.07 -8.00 -1.60
C THR A 320 -7.19 -8.30 -2.57
N ASN A 321 -7.62 -7.34 -3.41
CA ASN A 321 -8.61 -7.57 -4.45
C ASN A 321 -8.06 -8.53 -5.52
N LEU A 322 -6.78 -8.38 -5.88
CA LEU A 322 -6.12 -9.26 -6.85
C LEU A 322 -5.88 -10.65 -6.26
N GLU A 323 -5.46 -10.72 -4.99
CA GLU A 323 -5.20 -11.96 -4.26
C GLU A 323 -6.47 -12.83 -4.18
N ALA A 324 -7.61 -12.22 -3.83
CA ALA A 324 -8.91 -12.91 -3.80
C ALA A 324 -9.29 -13.48 -5.17
N GLN A 325 -9.24 -12.65 -6.21
CA GLN A 325 -9.64 -13.06 -7.57
C GLN A 325 -8.70 -14.12 -8.15
N ALA A 326 -7.40 -14.04 -7.86
CA ALA A 326 -6.43 -15.07 -8.27
C ALA A 326 -6.70 -16.43 -7.56
N CYS A 327 -7.29 -16.40 -6.37
CA CYS A 327 -7.79 -17.60 -5.68
C CYS A 327 -9.19 -18.05 -6.15
N ASN A 328 -9.70 -17.48 -7.24
CA ASN A 328 -11.05 -17.72 -7.81
C ASN A 328 -12.20 -17.29 -6.87
N THR A 329 -11.96 -16.27 -6.04
CA THR A 329 -12.96 -15.70 -5.15
C THR A 329 -13.41 -14.34 -5.70
N PRO A 330 -14.68 -14.17 -6.07
CA PRO A 330 -15.18 -12.88 -6.54
C PRO A 330 -14.93 -11.78 -5.52
N CYS A 331 -14.56 -10.58 -6.00
CA CYS A 331 -14.28 -9.44 -5.15
C CYS A 331 -15.30 -8.33 -5.41
N VAL A 332 -15.93 -7.84 -4.34
CA VAL A 332 -16.77 -6.63 -4.37
C VAL A 332 -16.05 -5.51 -3.62
N THR A 333 -16.06 -4.31 -4.17
CA THR A 333 -15.44 -3.14 -3.52
C THR A 333 -16.31 -1.90 -3.61
N TYR A 334 -16.06 -0.95 -2.73
CA TYR A 334 -16.67 0.37 -2.83
C TYR A 334 -16.10 1.18 -4.00
N ARG A 335 -16.93 2.07 -4.57
CA ARG A 335 -16.50 3.07 -5.55
C ARG A 335 -15.58 4.09 -4.90
N THR A 336 -14.29 3.79 -4.91
CA THR A 336 -13.28 4.65 -4.30
C THR A 336 -11.91 4.48 -4.94
N GLY A 337 -11.22 5.60 -5.14
CA GLY A 337 -9.83 5.62 -5.58
C GLY A 337 -9.58 4.73 -6.80
N GLY A 338 -8.45 4.06 -6.80
CA GLY A 338 -8.11 3.06 -7.81
C GLY A 338 -8.60 1.64 -7.46
N SER A 339 -9.34 1.46 -6.35
CA SER A 339 -9.92 0.15 -6.01
C SER A 339 -10.85 -0.36 -7.10
N VAL A 340 -11.61 0.54 -7.74
CA VAL A 340 -12.52 0.24 -8.85
C VAL A 340 -11.81 -0.32 -10.08
N GLU A 341 -10.53 0.00 -10.26
CA GLU A 341 -9.74 -0.46 -11.40
C GLU A 341 -9.25 -1.93 -11.23
N SER A 342 -9.43 -2.49 -10.03
CA SER A 342 -8.94 -3.82 -9.65
C SER A 342 -10.00 -4.92 -9.66
N VAL A 343 -11.27 -4.58 -9.97
CA VAL A 343 -12.39 -5.53 -10.01
C VAL A 343 -13.26 -5.29 -11.25
N PRO A 344 -14.10 -6.27 -11.67
CA PRO A 344 -15.13 -6.04 -12.68
C PRO A 344 -16.08 -4.91 -12.29
N ALA A 345 -16.56 -4.14 -13.27
CA ALA A 345 -17.37 -2.94 -13.03
C ALA A 345 -18.69 -3.24 -12.28
N GLU A 346 -19.30 -4.39 -12.55
CA GLU A 346 -20.52 -4.90 -11.90
C GLU A 346 -20.31 -5.25 -10.42
N ASN A 347 -19.08 -5.46 -9.98
CA ASN A 347 -18.72 -5.74 -8.59
C ASN A 347 -18.38 -4.46 -7.80
N VAL A 348 -18.65 -3.29 -8.36
CA VAL A 348 -18.41 -1.99 -7.69
C VAL A 348 -19.73 -1.43 -7.18
N ILE A 349 -19.80 -1.14 -5.88
CA ILE A 349 -20.95 -0.52 -5.23
C ILE A 349 -20.58 0.84 -4.62
N GLU A 350 -21.56 1.69 -4.34
CA GLU A 350 -21.32 2.97 -3.69
C GLU A 350 -20.90 2.79 -2.22
N GLN A 351 -20.16 3.74 -1.68
CA GLN A 351 -19.67 3.68 -0.30
C GLN A 351 -20.84 3.63 0.70
N GLY A 352 -20.85 2.60 1.56
CA GLY A 352 -21.86 2.41 2.60
C GLY A 352 -23.14 1.72 2.13
N GLU A 353 -23.29 1.42 0.84
CA GLU A 353 -24.48 0.76 0.26
C GLU A 353 -24.48 -0.75 0.53
N LEU A 354 -24.65 -1.14 1.80
CA LEU A 354 -24.62 -2.56 2.21
C LEU A 354 -25.79 -3.36 1.65
N GLU A 355 -26.95 -2.75 1.44
CA GLU A 355 -28.11 -3.35 0.78
C GLU A 355 -27.79 -3.76 -0.66
N ALA A 356 -27.01 -2.92 -1.38
CA ALA A 356 -26.54 -3.26 -2.72
C ALA A 356 -25.56 -4.44 -2.69
N PHE A 357 -24.67 -4.51 -1.67
CA PHE A 357 -23.83 -5.68 -1.47
C PHE A 357 -24.63 -6.96 -1.24
N ILE A 358 -25.64 -6.92 -0.36
CA ILE A 358 -26.52 -8.06 -0.08
C ILE A 358 -27.26 -8.52 -1.35
N ALA A 359 -27.74 -7.58 -2.15
CA ALA A 359 -28.38 -7.89 -3.43
C ALA A 359 -27.43 -8.63 -4.38
N LEU A 360 -26.17 -8.25 -4.44
CA LEU A 360 -25.13 -8.92 -5.24
C LEU A 360 -24.84 -10.35 -4.76
N LEU A 361 -24.98 -10.66 -3.46
CA LEU A 361 -24.79 -12.04 -2.96
C LEU A 361 -25.77 -13.06 -3.55
N SER A 362 -26.89 -12.60 -4.08
CA SER A 362 -27.91 -13.42 -4.73
C SER A 362 -27.70 -13.55 -6.24
N SER A 363 -26.72 -12.84 -6.81
CA SER A 363 -26.36 -12.87 -8.24
C SER A 363 -25.07 -13.67 -8.48
N GLU A 364 -24.81 -14.03 -9.74
CA GLU A 364 -23.49 -14.55 -10.10
C GLU A 364 -22.47 -13.40 -10.12
N LEU A 365 -21.56 -13.43 -9.15
CA LEU A 365 -20.42 -12.50 -9.09
C LEU A 365 -19.33 -12.96 -10.04
N SER A 366 -18.77 -12.03 -10.81
CA SER A 366 -17.69 -12.32 -11.76
C SER A 366 -16.31 -12.11 -11.14
N VAL A 367 -15.32 -12.83 -11.67
CA VAL A 367 -13.89 -12.65 -11.43
C VAL A 367 -13.31 -11.94 -12.65
N ASN A 368 -12.36 -11.01 -12.45
CA ASN A 368 -11.72 -10.29 -13.53
C ASN A 368 -11.10 -11.27 -14.56
N GLU A 369 -11.30 -11.01 -15.84
CA GLU A 369 -10.83 -11.86 -16.94
C GLU A 369 -9.32 -12.14 -16.90
N ILE A 370 -8.52 -11.25 -16.34
CA ILE A 370 -7.07 -11.44 -16.13
C ILE A 370 -6.79 -12.71 -15.30
N PHE A 371 -7.69 -13.10 -14.41
CA PHE A 371 -7.57 -14.27 -13.54
C PHE A 371 -8.49 -15.43 -13.98
N GLY A 372 -9.47 -15.17 -14.86
CA GLY A 372 -10.52 -16.11 -15.29
C GLY A 372 -10.10 -17.11 -16.39
N GLY A 373 -8.85 -17.23 -16.73
CA GLY A 373 -8.33 -18.15 -17.74
C GLY A 373 -8.29 -19.62 -17.28
N GLY A 374 -9.45 -20.25 -17.12
CA GLY A 374 -9.51 -21.67 -16.75
C GLY A 374 -10.93 -22.17 -16.44
N LYS A 375 -11.81 -22.25 -17.46
CA LYS A 375 -12.92 -23.22 -17.45
C LYS A 375 -12.48 -24.49 -18.17
#